data_d770021721235bef6ed2801be236a08b
#
_entry.id   d770021721235bef6ed2801be236a08b
#
_cell.length_a   1.000
_cell.length_b   1.000
_cell.length_c   1.000
_cell.angle_alpha   90.00
_cell.angle_beta   90.00
_cell.angle_gamma   90.00
#
_symmetry.space_group_name_H-M   'P 1'
#
loop_
_entity.id
_entity.type
_entity.pdbx_description
1 polymer ?
#
loop_
_entity_poly.entity_id
_entity_poly.type
_entity_poly.pdbx_seq_one_letter_code
_entity_poly.pdbx_strand_id
1 'polypeptide(L)'
;MKNYLKILSCILLLSILFIVAGCRPEMETKKQEQVIQYVAENGIIFSHKSGLYDKTELNVHMKAPEGYMIAFTTNGTKPSGKDASGKSELDVTLNRGMSGYIVDHKELMLCPELNNFVLSKDESLPAGVVLNTALVDSKGAVSDEVQTNVYFLNVDFAKKFPGCLVVSITTDPRNLLDYKTGILVTGASYDAWKRTDAGKQVIAKKTWWKAEANFTRKGKSWEKPCRIQIFKSGSVKPDLEINAGLRVRGGMSRAYSQKSFTLYFREEYGNKLLQFPLFDKNREYKTVSLRNGGNDTDYLKFKDTFIQDLGKGGKFTVFDSRPAILFLNGEYWGPYSLNELISDKTMHTLFGVDENNVVVIKEAKVEVGKKEDIKLYEELQAFADKDLTNPETYKKFCDVVDVRSMADYFAMRIYIGDGDWTPIHNHVLWRSRDTSYNGGRWQFIVHDTEYSAGHYSQKLTSPETDHFQMAIQNFPVFKAAIRNKEFYALFLEAIKKAGSENYRYSRVQEKMHSYDKTWGPLMPDFYKRFGESSRKRKECMEATLHFFKKRYDIIIPIVVRFGRS
;
A
#
# COMPACT_ATOMS: atom_id res chain seq x y z
N MET A 1 -45.46 -26.96 -35.92
CA MET A 1 -44.61 -26.98 -37.13
C MET A 1 -45.14 -26.01 -38.20
N LYS A 2 -45.48 -24.79 -37.85
CA LYS A 2 -45.96 -23.73 -38.81
C LYS A 2 -45.47 -22.31 -38.48
N ASN A 3 -44.55 -22.13 -37.52
CA ASN A 3 -44.05 -20.81 -37.15
C ASN A 3 -42.52 -20.61 -37.33
N TYR A 4 -41.83 -21.53 -38.02
CA TYR A 4 -40.39 -21.41 -38.31
C TYR A 4 -40.04 -21.00 -39.74
N LEU A 5 -41.05 -20.81 -40.61
CA LEU A 5 -40.84 -20.50 -42.02
C LEU A 5 -41.00 -19.00 -42.39
N LYS A 6 -41.26 -18.11 -41.41
CA LYS A 6 -41.40 -16.68 -41.71
C LYS A 6 -40.20 -15.83 -41.29
N ILE A 7 -39.16 -16.39 -40.66
CA ILE A 7 -37.95 -15.65 -40.25
C ILE A 7 -36.77 -15.83 -41.21
N LEU A 8 -36.83 -16.84 -42.10
CA LEU A 8 -35.76 -17.08 -43.10
C LEU A 8 -35.94 -16.31 -44.41
N SER A 9 -37.04 -15.58 -44.62
CA SER A 9 -37.31 -14.87 -45.89
C SER A 9 -36.90 -13.40 -45.89
N CYS A 10 -36.45 -12.83 -44.75
CA CYS A 10 -35.97 -11.43 -44.64
C CYS A 10 -34.45 -11.26 -44.62
N ILE A 11 -33.68 -12.34 -44.66
CA ILE A 11 -32.18 -12.25 -44.60
C ILE A 11 -31.56 -12.48 -45.98
N LEU A 12 -32.33 -12.88 -47.02
CA LEU A 12 -31.78 -13.21 -48.35
C LEU A 12 -32.08 -12.17 -49.43
N LEU A 13 -32.50 -10.95 -49.11
CA LEU A 13 -32.82 -9.88 -50.09
C LEU A 13 -31.98 -8.61 -49.93
N LEU A 14 -30.83 -8.67 -49.22
CA LEU A 14 -29.91 -7.53 -49.03
C LEU A 14 -28.47 -7.79 -49.52
N SER A 15 -28.25 -8.78 -50.39
CA SER A 15 -26.90 -9.13 -50.86
C SER A 15 -26.73 -9.19 -52.37
N ILE A 16 -27.58 -8.52 -53.19
CA ILE A 16 -27.31 -8.34 -54.64
C ILE A 16 -27.75 -6.93 -55.01
N LEU A 17 -26.87 -5.95 -54.82
CA LEU A 17 -26.79 -4.70 -55.59
C LEU A 17 -25.57 -3.90 -55.08
N PHE A 18 -24.41 -4.13 -55.65
CA PHE A 18 -23.32 -3.15 -55.77
C PHE A 18 -22.11 -3.80 -56.46
N ILE A 19 -22.25 -3.97 -57.75
CA ILE A 19 -21.11 -3.95 -58.68
C ILE A 19 -21.56 -3.09 -59.83
N VAL A 20 -21.11 -1.87 -59.93
CA VAL A 20 -20.65 -1.12 -61.11
C VAL A 20 -20.29 0.32 -60.66
N ALA A 21 -19.04 0.62 -60.90
CA ALA A 21 -18.49 1.90 -61.32
C ALA A 21 -18.19 3.02 -60.32
N GLY A 22 -16.97 3.45 -60.39
CA GLY A 22 -16.62 4.85 -60.29
C GLY A 22 -15.65 5.21 -59.19
N CYS A 23 -14.38 5.37 -59.55
CA CYS A 23 -13.41 6.11 -58.78
C CYS A 23 -13.98 7.46 -58.31
N ARG A 24 -14.24 7.60 -57.05
CA ARG A 24 -14.35 8.90 -56.37
C ARG A 24 -13.21 8.99 -55.37
N PRO A 25 -12.54 10.15 -55.21
CA PRO A 25 -11.51 10.29 -54.20
C PRO A 25 -12.14 10.07 -52.83
N GLU A 26 -11.46 9.27 -52.01
CA GLU A 26 -11.77 9.12 -50.59
C GLU A 26 -11.71 10.50 -49.95
N MET A 27 -12.88 11.10 -49.73
CA MET A 27 -13.01 12.10 -48.69
C MET A 27 -12.83 11.35 -47.35
N GLU A 28 -11.67 11.49 -46.74
CA GLU A 28 -11.50 11.19 -45.33
C GLU A 28 -12.62 11.86 -44.52
N THR A 29 -13.68 11.13 -44.27
CA THR A 29 -14.62 11.51 -43.22
C THR A 29 -13.85 11.42 -41.92
N LYS A 30 -13.28 12.56 -41.45
CA LYS A 30 -12.92 12.72 -40.07
C LYS A 30 -14.13 12.22 -39.28
N LYS A 31 -14.00 11.05 -38.65
CA LYS A 31 -14.94 10.62 -37.61
C LYS A 31 -14.97 11.77 -36.60
N GLN A 32 -16.03 12.55 -36.61
CA GLN A 32 -16.31 13.47 -35.51
C GLN A 32 -16.37 12.58 -34.26
N GLU A 33 -15.35 12.65 -33.43
CA GLU A 33 -15.41 12.10 -32.07
C GLU A 33 -16.68 12.67 -31.46
N GLN A 34 -17.67 11.84 -31.14
CA GLN A 34 -18.81 12.26 -30.36
C GLN A 34 -18.26 12.74 -29.01
N VAL A 35 -18.26 14.06 -28.82
CA VAL A 35 -17.90 14.70 -27.56
C VAL A 35 -18.96 14.27 -26.55
N ILE A 36 -18.65 13.28 -25.74
CA ILE A 36 -19.54 12.79 -24.69
C ILE A 36 -19.46 13.80 -23.55
N GLN A 37 -20.40 14.76 -23.55
CA GLN A 37 -20.57 15.68 -22.44
C GLN A 37 -21.00 14.90 -21.19
N TYR A 38 -20.41 15.21 -20.03
CA TYR A 38 -20.89 14.71 -18.75
C TYR A 38 -21.10 15.84 -17.76
N VAL A 39 -22.10 15.69 -16.89
CA VAL A 39 -22.39 16.64 -15.81
C VAL A 39 -21.69 16.15 -14.55
N ALA A 40 -20.84 16.96 -13.96
CA ALA A 40 -20.19 16.70 -12.68
C ALA A 40 -21.17 16.94 -11.49
N GLU A 41 -20.78 16.48 -10.30
CA GLU A 41 -21.60 16.62 -9.09
C GLU A 41 -21.94 18.09 -8.78
N ASN A 42 -21.00 19.01 -9.02
CA ASN A 42 -21.21 20.45 -8.87
C ASN A 42 -21.98 21.11 -10.04
N GLY A 43 -22.51 20.35 -10.98
CA GLY A 43 -23.33 20.82 -12.11
C GLY A 43 -22.54 21.35 -13.31
N ILE A 44 -21.21 21.44 -13.26
CA ILE A 44 -20.39 21.83 -14.42
C ILE A 44 -20.42 20.69 -15.46
N ILE A 45 -20.65 21.04 -16.72
CA ILE A 45 -20.61 20.11 -17.85
C ILE A 45 -19.20 20.13 -18.42
N PHE A 46 -18.62 18.94 -18.64
CA PHE A 46 -17.30 18.76 -19.24
C PHE A 46 -17.38 17.95 -20.53
N SER A 47 -16.53 18.28 -21.50
CA SER A 47 -16.36 17.49 -22.72
C SER A 47 -15.61 16.18 -22.49
N HIS A 48 -14.77 16.11 -21.46
CA HIS A 48 -13.91 14.96 -21.15
C HIS A 48 -13.96 14.62 -19.65
N LYS A 49 -14.09 13.33 -19.32
CA LYS A 49 -13.95 12.79 -17.96
C LYS A 49 -12.48 12.57 -17.60
N SER A 50 -12.19 12.39 -16.30
CA SER A 50 -10.90 11.83 -15.87
C SER A 50 -10.56 10.56 -16.64
N GLY A 51 -9.30 10.40 -17.00
CA GLY A 51 -8.87 9.20 -17.76
C GLY A 51 -7.56 9.36 -18.52
N LEU A 52 -7.29 8.36 -19.36
CA LEU A 52 -6.14 8.29 -20.24
C LEU A 52 -6.53 8.74 -21.64
N TYR A 53 -5.71 9.59 -22.24
CA TYR A 53 -5.92 10.13 -23.59
C TYR A 53 -4.64 9.99 -24.39
N ASP A 54 -4.73 9.36 -25.56
CA ASP A 54 -3.61 9.19 -26.50
C ASP A 54 -3.40 10.50 -27.31
N LYS A 55 -3.11 11.57 -26.59
CA LYS A 55 -2.90 12.92 -27.12
C LYS A 55 -1.83 13.61 -26.27
N THR A 56 -1.00 14.44 -26.86
CA THR A 56 -0.02 15.29 -26.16
C THR A 56 -0.66 16.51 -25.51
N GLU A 57 -1.79 16.97 -26.08
CA GLU A 57 -2.61 18.06 -25.57
C GLU A 57 -4.08 17.66 -25.63
N LEU A 58 -4.85 18.11 -24.64
CA LEU A 58 -6.28 17.85 -24.53
C LEU A 58 -7.04 19.18 -24.30
N ASN A 59 -7.92 19.53 -25.23
CA ASN A 59 -8.80 20.68 -25.04
C ASN A 59 -10.06 20.23 -24.27
N VAL A 60 -10.21 20.70 -23.04
CA VAL A 60 -11.37 20.40 -22.19
C VAL A 60 -12.32 21.59 -22.22
N HIS A 61 -13.48 21.38 -22.83
CA HIS A 61 -14.58 22.33 -22.82
C HIS A 61 -15.37 22.19 -21.52
N MET A 62 -15.70 23.32 -20.87
CA MET A 62 -16.45 23.38 -19.63
C MET A 62 -17.58 24.39 -19.72
N LYS A 63 -18.75 24.05 -19.15
CA LYS A 63 -19.92 24.92 -19.08
C LYS A 63 -20.56 24.87 -17.71
N ALA A 64 -20.69 26.02 -17.06
CA ALA A 64 -21.39 26.18 -15.79
C ALA A 64 -22.92 26.16 -15.96
N PRO A 65 -23.68 25.83 -14.91
CA PRO A 65 -25.13 26.10 -14.84
C PRO A 65 -25.45 27.58 -15.04
N GLU A 66 -26.68 27.86 -15.44
CA GLU A 66 -27.17 29.24 -15.61
C GLU A 66 -26.96 30.05 -14.33
N GLY A 67 -26.48 31.28 -14.48
CA GLY A 67 -26.23 32.21 -13.37
C GLY A 67 -24.87 32.03 -12.68
N TYR A 68 -24.06 31.06 -13.10
CA TYR A 68 -22.73 30.81 -12.53
C TYR A 68 -21.60 30.99 -13.54
N MET A 69 -20.43 31.32 -13.03
CA MET A 69 -19.14 31.31 -13.75
C MET A 69 -18.24 30.19 -13.22
N ILE A 70 -17.11 29.93 -13.87
CA ILE A 70 -16.15 28.88 -13.53
C ILE A 70 -14.87 29.50 -12.96
N ALA A 71 -14.43 29.01 -11.81
CA ALA A 71 -13.04 29.14 -11.34
C ALA A 71 -12.33 27.81 -11.52
N PHE A 72 -11.07 27.82 -11.95
CA PHE A 72 -10.30 26.60 -12.12
C PHE A 72 -8.81 26.75 -11.81
N THR A 73 -8.17 25.63 -11.45
CA THR A 73 -6.70 25.51 -11.29
C THR A 73 -6.22 24.23 -11.92
N THR A 74 -4.95 24.21 -12.37
CA THR A 74 -4.30 23.02 -12.94
C THR A 74 -3.14 22.49 -12.11
N ASN A 75 -2.89 23.08 -10.94
CA ASN A 75 -1.80 22.75 -10.04
C ASN A 75 -2.23 22.00 -8.75
N GLY A 76 -3.45 21.49 -8.72
CA GLY A 76 -4.01 20.76 -7.57
C GLY A 76 -4.53 21.66 -6.44
N THR A 77 -4.35 23.00 -6.48
CA THR A 77 -4.90 23.89 -5.47
C THR A 77 -6.43 23.99 -5.60
N LYS A 78 -7.11 24.27 -4.49
CA LYS A 78 -8.52 24.64 -4.52
C LYS A 78 -8.68 25.97 -5.25
N PRO A 79 -9.60 26.08 -6.25
CA PRO A 79 -9.91 27.37 -6.88
C PRO A 79 -10.37 28.41 -5.88
N SER A 80 -9.98 29.66 -6.10
CA SER A 80 -10.31 30.82 -5.29
C SER A 80 -10.75 32.00 -6.18
N GLY A 81 -11.14 33.12 -5.62
CA GLY A 81 -11.59 34.29 -6.39
C GLY A 81 -10.61 34.80 -7.45
N LYS A 82 -9.31 34.65 -7.21
CA LYS A 82 -8.26 34.99 -8.20
C LYS A 82 -8.19 34.03 -9.40
N ASP A 83 -8.77 32.84 -9.24
CA ASP A 83 -8.80 31.80 -10.26
C ASP A 83 -10.12 31.83 -11.07
N ALA A 84 -11.00 32.80 -10.78
CA ALA A 84 -12.25 33.01 -11.49
C ALA A 84 -12.00 33.43 -12.94
N SER A 85 -12.57 32.67 -13.89
CA SER A 85 -12.40 32.94 -15.32
C SER A 85 -13.19 34.15 -15.84
N GLY A 86 -14.21 34.55 -15.08
CA GLY A 86 -15.22 35.54 -15.52
C GLY A 86 -16.16 35.02 -16.62
N LYS A 87 -16.13 33.70 -16.89
CA LYS A 87 -16.93 33.07 -17.96
C LYS A 87 -17.74 31.90 -17.42
N SER A 88 -18.94 31.73 -17.98
CA SER A 88 -19.81 30.57 -17.74
C SER A 88 -19.45 29.38 -18.64
N GLU A 89 -18.73 29.62 -19.74
CA GLU A 89 -18.36 28.62 -20.73
C GLU A 89 -16.96 28.92 -21.27
N LEU A 90 -16.04 27.95 -21.25
CA LEU A 90 -14.65 28.13 -21.71
C LEU A 90 -13.98 26.80 -22.06
N ASP A 91 -12.90 26.92 -22.84
CA ASP A 91 -11.99 25.85 -23.18
C ASP A 91 -10.67 26.00 -22.41
N VAL A 92 -10.14 24.88 -21.92
CA VAL A 92 -8.81 24.82 -21.28
C VAL A 92 -7.98 23.76 -22.02
N THR A 93 -6.89 24.18 -22.65
CA THR A 93 -5.95 23.27 -23.26
C THR A 93 -4.97 22.77 -22.19
N LEU A 94 -5.06 21.48 -21.90
CA LEU A 94 -4.20 20.78 -20.94
C LEU A 94 -3.03 20.14 -21.69
N ASN A 95 -1.83 20.27 -21.13
CA ASN A 95 -0.65 19.57 -21.61
C ASN A 95 0.18 19.08 -20.43
N ARG A 96 1.06 18.14 -20.69
CA ARG A 96 1.86 17.47 -19.67
C ARG A 96 2.77 18.43 -18.86
N GLY A 97 3.20 19.54 -19.42
CA GLY A 97 4.00 20.55 -18.73
C GLY A 97 3.28 21.24 -17.57
N MET A 98 1.94 21.10 -17.45
CA MET A 98 1.15 21.60 -16.33
C MET A 98 1.22 20.70 -15.08
N SER A 99 1.79 19.50 -15.20
CA SER A 99 2.11 18.63 -14.05
C SER A 99 3.41 19.10 -13.39
N GLY A 100 3.62 18.76 -12.12
CA GLY A 100 4.92 18.95 -11.46
C GLY A 100 4.97 20.00 -10.35
N TYR A 101 3.83 20.33 -9.74
CA TYR A 101 3.80 21.29 -8.63
C TYR A 101 4.60 20.83 -7.40
N ILE A 102 4.61 19.50 -7.10
CA ILE A 102 5.33 18.97 -5.92
C ILE A 102 6.85 19.01 -6.17
N VAL A 103 7.30 18.53 -7.35
CA VAL A 103 8.73 18.53 -7.70
C VAL A 103 9.29 19.94 -7.92
N ASP A 104 8.44 20.92 -8.21
CA ASP A 104 8.83 22.31 -8.38
C ASP A 104 9.05 23.05 -7.06
N HIS A 105 8.62 22.47 -5.96
CA HIS A 105 8.78 23.09 -4.65
C HIS A 105 10.22 22.98 -4.16
N LYS A 106 11.00 24.04 -4.39
CA LYS A 106 12.46 24.08 -4.11
C LYS A 106 12.85 23.85 -2.65
N GLU A 107 11.91 24.10 -1.71
CA GLU A 107 12.13 23.93 -0.27
C GLU A 107 11.69 22.56 0.23
N LEU A 108 11.36 21.63 -0.68
CA LEU A 108 10.87 20.31 -0.36
C LEU A 108 11.98 19.45 0.24
N MET A 109 12.10 19.46 1.55
CA MET A 109 12.95 18.54 2.29
C MET A 109 12.14 17.31 2.71
N LEU A 110 12.17 16.26 1.89
CA LEU A 110 11.47 15.00 2.14
C LEU A 110 12.20 14.09 3.12
N CYS A 111 13.53 14.24 3.22
CA CYS A 111 14.40 13.39 4.01
C CYS A 111 15.44 14.21 4.74
N PRO A 112 15.60 14.06 6.08
CA PRO A 112 16.56 14.84 6.85
C PRO A 112 18.04 14.53 6.55
N GLU A 113 18.33 13.37 5.97
CA GLU A 113 19.71 12.95 5.65
C GLU A 113 20.26 13.67 4.43
N LEU A 114 19.39 13.99 3.48
CA LEU A 114 19.78 14.44 2.17
C LEU A 114 19.50 15.94 2.02
N ASN A 115 20.39 16.77 2.53
CA ASN A 115 20.31 18.22 2.42
C ASN A 115 20.20 18.74 0.97
N ASN A 116 20.53 17.89 -0.02
CA ASN A 116 20.53 18.22 -1.44
C ASN A 116 19.65 17.29 -2.27
N PHE A 117 18.78 16.49 -1.65
CA PHE A 117 17.90 15.60 -2.41
C PHE A 117 16.82 16.41 -3.12
N VAL A 118 16.82 16.35 -4.44
CA VAL A 118 15.81 16.96 -5.30
C VAL A 118 15.14 15.83 -6.07
N LEU A 119 13.82 15.79 -6.02
CA LEU A 119 13.05 14.90 -6.89
C LEU A 119 13.33 15.23 -8.35
N SER A 120 13.62 14.21 -9.16
CA SER A 120 13.89 14.42 -10.57
C SER A 120 12.63 14.87 -11.33
N LYS A 121 12.80 15.88 -12.18
CA LYS A 121 11.81 16.37 -13.15
C LYS A 121 11.91 15.69 -14.51
N ASP A 122 12.46 14.49 -14.58
CA ASP A 122 12.63 13.77 -15.85
C ASP A 122 11.30 13.73 -16.63
N GLU A 123 11.27 14.42 -17.77
CA GLU A 123 10.09 14.53 -18.64
C GLU A 123 9.67 13.18 -19.24
N SER A 124 10.51 12.16 -19.21
CA SER A 124 10.15 10.80 -19.65
C SER A 124 9.26 10.07 -18.64
N LEU A 125 9.16 10.56 -17.38
CA LEU A 125 8.26 9.98 -16.38
C LEU A 125 6.80 10.26 -16.76
N PRO A 126 5.89 9.30 -16.60
CA PRO A 126 4.47 9.53 -16.85
C PRO A 126 3.91 10.58 -15.90
N ALA A 127 3.00 11.41 -16.40
CA ALA A 127 2.35 12.43 -15.60
C ALA A 127 0.89 12.64 -16.04
N GLY A 128 0.06 13.07 -15.09
CA GLY A 128 -1.30 13.53 -15.32
C GLY A 128 -1.45 15.00 -14.97
N VAL A 129 -2.41 15.67 -15.56
CA VAL A 129 -2.79 17.04 -15.25
C VAL A 129 -4.02 17.02 -14.36
N VAL A 130 -3.96 17.71 -13.22
CA VAL A 130 -5.09 17.88 -12.30
C VAL A 130 -5.84 19.15 -12.68
N LEU A 131 -7.12 19.02 -13.01
CA LEU A 131 -8.02 20.15 -13.24
C LEU A 131 -9.04 20.20 -12.09
N ASN A 132 -8.88 21.18 -11.19
CA ASN A 132 -9.85 21.49 -10.16
C ASN A 132 -10.75 22.62 -10.64
N THR A 133 -12.07 22.48 -10.48
CA THR A 133 -13.06 23.50 -10.87
C THR A 133 -14.07 23.72 -9.76
N ALA A 134 -14.51 24.96 -9.62
CA ALA A 134 -15.58 25.37 -8.70
C ALA A 134 -16.49 26.39 -9.38
N LEU A 135 -17.73 26.45 -8.92
CA LEU A 135 -18.69 27.47 -9.36
C LEU A 135 -18.40 28.81 -8.67
N VAL A 136 -18.64 29.89 -9.42
CA VAL A 136 -18.58 31.27 -8.92
C VAL A 136 -19.97 31.87 -9.09
N ASP A 137 -20.54 32.37 -8.02
CA ASP A 137 -21.85 33.00 -8.04
C ASP A 137 -21.83 34.43 -8.63
N SER A 138 -22.97 35.04 -8.78
CA SER A 138 -23.13 36.41 -9.30
C SER A 138 -22.49 37.51 -8.42
N LYS A 139 -22.14 37.18 -7.16
CA LYS A 139 -21.44 38.06 -6.22
C LYS A 139 -19.94 37.84 -6.23
N GLY A 140 -19.44 36.91 -7.03
CA GLY A 140 -18.02 36.55 -7.10
C GLY A 140 -17.54 35.56 -6.01
N ALA A 141 -18.46 34.98 -5.22
CA ALA A 141 -18.10 33.98 -4.22
C ALA A 141 -17.87 32.63 -4.88
N VAL A 142 -16.73 31.99 -4.56
CA VAL A 142 -16.35 30.66 -5.08
C VAL A 142 -16.90 29.59 -4.16
N SER A 143 -17.58 28.60 -4.74
CA SER A 143 -18.12 27.44 -4.02
C SER A 143 -17.03 26.64 -3.33
N ASP A 144 -17.39 26.04 -2.18
CA ASP A 144 -16.53 25.08 -1.48
C ASP A 144 -16.51 23.71 -2.15
N GLU A 145 -17.50 23.39 -2.98
CA GLU A 145 -17.54 22.17 -3.78
C GLU A 145 -16.59 22.24 -4.97
N VAL A 146 -15.56 21.41 -4.93
CA VAL A 146 -14.56 21.33 -5.99
C VAL A 146 -14.69 20.02 -6.74
N GLN A 147 -14.92 20.12 -8.06
CA GLN A 147 -14.78 18.98 -8.95
C GLN A 147 -13.32 18.82 -9.32
N THR A 148 -12.77 17.64 -9.09
CA THR A 148 -11.39 17.28 -9.45
C THR A 148 -11.40 16.26 -10.58
N ASN A 149 -10.75 16.59 -11.68
CA ASN A 149 -10.49 15.69 -12.79
C ASN A 149 -8.99 15.51 -12.98
N VAL A 150 -8.56 14.31 -13.36
CA VAL A 150 -7.16 14.02 -13.69
C VAL A 150 -7.07 13.41 -15.08
N TYR A 151 -6.25 14.02 -15.93
CA TYR A 151 -6.06 13.64 -17.33
C TYR A 151 -4.63 13.18 -17.54
N PHE A 152 -4.46 11.90 -17.85
CA PHE A 152 -3.17 11.32 -18.21
C PHE A 152 -3.01 11.35 -19.72
N LEU A 153 -2.02 12.11 -20.19
CA LEU A 153 -1.82 12.37 -21.62
C LEU A 153 -0.66 11.54 -22.17
N ASN A 154 -0.87 10.92 -23.32
CA ASN A 154 0.13 10.11 -24.04
C ASN A 154 0.79 9.06 -23.14
N VAL A 155 -0.01 8.32 -22.37
CA VAL A 155 0.44 7.21 -21.53
C VAL A 155 -0.54 6.04 -21.59
N ASP A 156 0.01 4.84 -21.76
CA ASP A 156 -0.71 3.57 -21.69
C ASP A 156 -0.32 2.84 -20.39
N PHE A 157 -1.22 2.82 -19.42
CA PHE A 157 -0.99 2.16 -18.15
C PHE A 157 -0.88 0.64 -18.27
N ALA A 158 -1.60 0.01 -19.20
CA ALA A 158 -1.54 -1.43 -19.39
C ALA A 158 -0.16 -1.88 -19.89
N LYS A 159 0.41 -1.12 -20.80
CA LYS A 159 1.75 -1.36 -21.34
C LYS A 159 2.86 -0.99 -20.35
N LYS A 160 2.70 0.15 -19.68
CA LYS A 160 3.74 0.69 -18.80
C LYS A 160 3.78 0.03 -17.42
N PHE A 161 2.62 -0.36 -16.89
CA PHE A 161 2.45 -0.92 -15.54
C PHE A 161 1.63 -2.23 -15.56
N PRO A 162 2.09 -3.26 -16.28
CA PRO A 162 1.31 -4.47 -16.52
C PRO A 162 0.94 -5.15 -15.19
N GLY A 163 -0.35 -5.44 -15.02
CA GLY A 163 -0.88 -6.12 -13.82
C GLY A 163 -0.96 -5.28 -12.55
N CYS A 164 -0.53 -4.02 -12.58
CA CYS A 164 -0.62 -3.11 -11.44
C CYS A 164 -1.96 -2.38 -11.40
N LEU A 165 -2.43 -2.06 -10.18
CA LEU A 165 -3.38 -0.97 -10.01
C LEU A 165 -2.63 0.36 -10.14
N VAL A 166 -3.26 1.34 -10.78
CA VAL A 166 -2.77 2.72 -10.73
C VAL A 166 -3.67 3.50 -9.78
N VAL A 167 -3.08 4.10 -8.76
CA VAL A 167 -3.75 4.91 -7.74
C VAL A 167 -3.35 6.36 -7.94
N SER A 168 -4.29 7.21 -8.30
CA SER A 168 -4.11 8.66 -8.39
C SER A 168 -4.72 9.32 -7.17
N ILE A 169 -3.90 10.01 -6.38
CA ILE A 169 -4.31 10.76 -5.20
C ILE A 169 -4.16 12.24 -5.50
N THR A 170 -5.27 12.98 -5.35
CA THR A 170 -5.27 14.43 -5.46
C THR A 170 -5.67 15.05 -4.13
N THR A 171 -4.90 16.03 -3.68
CA THR A 171 -5.16 16.81 -2.46
C THR A 171 -4.62 18.22 -2.64
N ASP A 172 -5.11 19.18 -1.86
CA ASP A 172 -4.53 20.53 -1.85
C ASP A 172 -3.03 20.44 -1.57
N PRO A 173 -2.15 21.02 -2.40
CA PRO A 173 -0.71 20.97 -2.20
C PRO A 173 -0.25 21.44 -0.81
N ARG A 174 -0.98 22.34 -0.15
CA ARG A 174 -0.70 22.76 1.23
C ARG A 174 -0.78 21.59 2.22
N ASN A 175 -1.66 20.61 1.99
CA ASN A 175 -1.74 19.41 2.80
C ASN A 175 -0.44 18.59 2.78
N LEU A 176 0.31 18.70 1.69
CA LEU A 176 1.57 17.99 1.47
C LEU A 176 2.79 18.83 1.88
N LEU A 177 2.80 20.12 1.54
CA LEU A 177 4.01 20.95 1.46
C LEU A 177 4.05 22.12 2.44
N ASP A 178 2.94 22.48 3.10
CA ASP A 178 2.92 23.59 4.06
C ASP A 178 3.95 23.39 5.18
N TYR A 179 4.70 24.42 5.48
CA TYR A 179 5.78 24.37 6.47
C TYR A 179 5.32 23.92 7.86
N LYS A 180 4.11 24.32 8.30
CA LYS A 180 3.57 23.96 9.63
C LYS A 180 2.83 22.63 9.62
N THR A 181 2.08 22.32 8.58
CA THR A 181 1.06 21.26 8.55
C THR A 181 1.18 20.29 7.39
N GLY A 182 2.11 20.50 6.46
CA GLY A 182 2.35 19.62 5.31
C GLY A 182 2.91 18.26 5.75
N ILE A 183 2.33 17.19 5.23
CA ILE A 183 2.65 15.83 5.69
C ILE A 183 3.85 15.19 4.99
N LEU A 184 4.39 15.81 3.94
CA LEU A 184 5.56 15.29 3.22
C LEU A 184 6.87 15.93 3.64
N VAL A 185 6.83 17.11 4.23
CA VAL A 185 8.01 17.93 4.51
C VAL A 185 8.55 17.68 5.92
N THR A 186 9.81 18.02 6.14
CA THR A 186 10.39 18.10 7.49
C THR A 186 9.72 19.18 8.32
N GLY A 187 9.55 20.37 7.76
CA GLY A 187 8.75 21.49 8.25
C GLY A 187 9.10 22.00 9.65
N ALA A 188 8.16 22.73 10.24
CA ALA A 188 8.33 23.38 11.54
C ALA A 188 8.68 22.40 12.68
N SER A 189 8.17 21.16 12.61
CA SER A 189 8.46 20.13 13.61
C SER A 189 9.95 19.77 13.65
N TYR A 190 10.60 19.64 12.49
CA TYR A 190 12.02 19.36 12.39
C TYR A 190 12.88 20.55 12.86
N ASP A 191 12.52 21.76 12.46
CA ASP A 191 13.23 22.97 12.85
C ASP A 191 13.17 23.25 14.37
N ALA A 192 12.07 22.90 15.01
CA ALA A 192 11.96 22.94 16.47
C ALA A 192 12.80 21.83 17.12
N TRP A 193 12.67 20.60 16.62
CA TRP A 193 13.34 19.42 17.19
C TRP A 193 14.88 19.48 17.08
N LYS A 194 15.44 19.91 15.95
CA LYS A 194 16.91 19.99 15.73
C LYS A 194 17.62 20.93 16.71
N ARG A 195 16.88 21.84 17.36
CA ARG A 195 17.41 22.75 18.39
C ARG A 195 17.48 22.11 19.78
N THR A 196 16.77 21.01 20.00
CA THR A 196 16.81 20.27 21.26
C THR A 196 18.12 19.49 21.40
N ASP A 197 18.50 19.13 22.62
CA ASP A 197 19.71 18.33 22.84
C ASP A 197 19.58 16.92 22.25
N ALA A 198 18.39 16.33 22.27
CA ALA A 198 18.09 15.07 21.60
C ALA A 198 18.32 15.18 20.09
N GLY A 199 17.82 16.26 19.46
CA GLY A 199 18.01 16.51 18.03
C GLY A 199 19.47 16.69 17.66
N LYS A 200 20.23 17.48 18.42
CA LYS A 200 21.67 17.67 18.22
C LYS A 200 22.45 16.36 18.31
N GLN A 201 22.11 15.48 19.27
CA GLN A 201 22.74 14.16 19.41
C GLN A 201 22.44 13.23 18.23
N VAL A 202 21.21 13.19 17.76
CA VAL A 202 20.80 12.37 16.61
C VAL A 202 21.49 12.83 15.33
N ILE A 203 21.59 14.15 15.13
CA ILE A 203 22.29 14.74 13.96
C ILE A 203 23.80 14.43 14.03
N ALA A 204 24.42 14.60 15.19
CA ALA A 204 25.84 14.31 15.38
C ALA A 204 26.18 12.82 15.13
N LYS A 205 25.29 11.91 15.55
CA LYS A 205 25.40 10.45 15.33
C LYS A 205 24.97 10.01 13.93
N LYS A 206 24.50 10.93 13.08
CA LYS A 206 23.96 10.64 11.72
C LYS A 206 22.86 9.59 11.72
N THR A 207 22.05 9.51 12.78
CA THR A 207 20.92 8.58 12.90
C THR A 207 19.62 9.26 12.44
N TRP A 208 19.63 9.81 11.22
CA TRP A 208 18.60 10.65 10.61
C TRP A 208 17.19 10.05 10.65
N TRP A 209 17.06 8.71 10.65
CA TRP A 209 15.77 8.01 10.76
C TRP A 209 15.09 8.18 12.12
N LYS A 210 15.79 8.73 13.11
CA LYS A 210 15.24 9.10 14.42
C LYS A 210 14.80 10.56 14.50
N ALA A 211 14.93 11.31 13.41
CA ALA A 211 14.53 12.71 13.36
C ALA A 211 13.01 12.85 13.54
N GLU A 212 12.61 13.86 14.33
CA GLU A 212 11.22 14.30 14.36
C GLU A 212 10.98 15.38 13.31
N ALA A 213 9.89 15.24 12.56
CA ALA A 213 9.53 16.13 11.48
C ALA A 213 7.99 16.14 11.33
N ASN A 214 7.45 16.99 10.46
CA ASN A 214 6.02 16.98 10.17
C ASN A 214 5.54 15.59 9.75
N PHE A 215 6.27 14.90 8.87
CA PHE A 215 5.91 13.56 8.40
C PHE A 215 5.99 12.46 9.49
N THR A 216 6.61 12.72 10.64
CA THR A 216 6.61 11.76 11.76
C THR A 216 5.41 11.90 12.68
N ARG A 217 4.67 13.00 12.55
CA ARG A 217 3.49 13.28 13.38
C ARG A 217 2.38 12.25 13.12
N LYS A 218 1.63 11.94 14.14
CA LYS A 218 0.58 10.93 14.17
C LYS A 218 -0.75 11.52 14.61
N GLY A 219 -1.81 10.75 14.47
CA GLY A 219 -3.14 11.13 14.93
C GLY A 219 -4.01 11.77 13.85
N LYS A 220 -5.28 12.00 14.20
CA LYS A 220 -6.32 12.50 13.29
C LYS A 220 -6.01 13.90 12.73
N SER A 221 -5.38 14.77 13.50
CA SER A 221 -5.01 16.14 13.06
C SER A 221 -4.01 16.17 11.89
N TRP A 222 -3.30 15.06 11.67
CA TRP A 222 -2.36 14.88 10.55
C TRP A 222 -2.92 14.07 9.40
N GLU A 223 -4.21 13.75 9.42
CA GLU A 223 -4.95 13.16 8.32
C GLU A 223 -5.47 14.27 7.42
N LYS A 224 -5.19 14.18 6.12
CA LYS A 224 -5.52 15.20 5.13
C LYS A 224 -6.59 14.69 4.18
N PRO A 225 -7.61 15.48 3.83
CA PRO A 225 -8.59 15.09 2.84
C PRO A 225 -7.94 14.93 1.47
N CYS A 226 -8.36 13.91 0.72
CA CYS A 226 -7.92 13.67 -0.64
C CYS A 226 -9.02 13.03 -1.50
N ARG A 227 -8.92 13.18 -2.82
CA ARG A 227 -9.65 12.42 -3.82
C ARG A 227 -8.78 11.29 -4.33
N ILE A 228 -9.34 10.09 -4.46
CA ILE A 228 -8.66 8.91 -4.97
C ILE A 228 -9.34 8.47 -6.25
N GLN A 229 -8.55 8.15 -7.27
CA GLN A 229 -8.98 7.46 -8.47
C GLN A 229 -8.16 6.20 -8.63
N ILE A 230 -8.81 5.07 -8.92
CA ILE A 230 -8.15 3.78 -9.13
C ILE A 230 -8.44 3.32 -10.55
N PHE A 231 -7.38 2.94 -11.27
CA PHE A 231 -7.45 2.34 -12.59
C PHE A 231 -6.96 0.90 -12.49
N LYS A 232 -7.76 -0.04 -12.96
CA LYS A 232 -7.31 -1.42 -13.20
C LYS A 232 -6.43 -1.47 -14.45
N SER A 233 -5.64 -2.53 -14.57
CA SER A 233 -4.85 -2.75 -15.77
C SER A 233 -5.75 -2.82 -17.01
N GLY A 234 -5.47 -1.98 -18.01
CA GLY A 234 -6.27 -1.87 -19.24
C GLY A 234 -7.44 -0.87 -19.20
N SER A 235 -7.77 -0.32 -18.03
CA SER A 235 -8.81 0.72 -17.95
C SER A 235 -8.29 2.06 -18.45
N VAL A 236 -9.05 2.72 -19.31
CA VAL A 236 -8.78 4.08 -19.80
C VAL A 236 -9.52 5.15 -18.98
N LYS A 237 -10.45 4.75 -18.13
CA LYS A 237 -11.19 5.60 -17.17
C LYS A 237 -10.98 5.03 -15.78
N PRO A 238 -11.09 5.84 -14.71
CA PRO A 238 -11.04 5.32 -13.36
C PRO A 238 -12.19 4.31 -13.13
N ASP A 239 -11.84 3.15 -12.57
CA ASP A 239 -12.81 2.12 -12.14
C ASP A 239 -13.45 2.49 -10.79
N LEU A 240 -12.78 3.37 -10.05
CA LEU A 240 -13.26 3.92 -8.78
C LEU A 240 -12.81 5.37 -8.64
N GLU A 241 -13.73 6.20 -8.14
CA GLU A 241 -13.46 7.55 -7.63
C GLU A 241 -14.09 7.71 -6.26
N ILE A 242 -13.30 8.12 -5.25
CA ILE A 242 -13.76 8.21 -3.86
C ILE A 242 -12.95 9.24 -3.08
N ASN A 243 -13.59 9.91 -2.13
CA ASN A 243 -12.91 10.77 -1.17
C ASN A 243 -12.43 9.96 0.04
N ALA A 244 -11.30 10.34 0.60
CA ALA A 244 -10.68 9.67 1.74
C ALA A 244 -9.78 10.60 2.54
N GLY A 245 -9.31 10.13 3.70
CA GLY A 245 -8.22 10.75 4.45
C GLY A 245 -6.88 10.14 4.07
N LEU A 246 -5.86 10.96 3.90
CA LEU A 246 -4.47 10.58 3.60
C LEU A 246 -3.57 10.87 4.79
N ARG A 247 -2.78 9.90 5.23
CA ARG A 247 -1.78 10.09 6.29
C ARG A 247 -0.50 9.31 6.02
N VAL A 248 0.66 9.90 6.35
CA VAL A 248 1.94 9.20 6.29
C VAL A 248 1.97 8.06 7.32
N ARG A 249 2.44 6.88 6.89
CA ARG A 249 2.52 5.64 7.66
C ARG A 249 3.98 5.23 7.87
N GLY A 250 4.21 4.40 8.90
CA GLY A 250 5.49 3.77 9.20
C GLY A 250 6.06 4.19 10.55
N GLY A 251 7.17 3.58 10.89
CA GLY A 251 8.08 3.97 11.96
C GLY A 251 9.22 4.81 11.37
N MET A 252 10.40 4.21 11.31
CA MET A 252 11.60 4.75 10.69
C MET A 252 11.41 5.13 9.21
N SER A 253 10.68 4.32 8.45
CA SER A 253 10.43 4.53 7.00
C SER A 253 9.69 5.83 6.66
N ARG A 254 9.12 6.56 7.64
CA ARG A 254 8.59 7.90 7.44
C ARG A 254 9.66 8.91 7.05
N ALA A 255 10.91 8.67 7.41
CA ALA A 255 12.04 9.54 7.09
C ALA A 255 12.59 9.33 5.66
N TYR A 256 12.21 8.27 4.95
CA TYR A 256 12.60 8.08 3.53
C TYR A 256 11.94 9.12 2.61
N SER A 257 12.57 9.40 1.47
CA SER A 257 12.04 10.33 0.46
C SER A 257 10.69 9.87 -0.07
N GLN A 258 10.59 8.59 -0.47
CA GLN A 258 9.31 7.98 -0.81
C GLN A 258 8.62 7.46 0.46
N LYS A 259 7.55 8.13 0.88
CA LYS A 259 6.82 7.78 2.11
C LYS A 259 5.72 6.76 1.87
N SER A 260 5.44 5.92 2.87
CA SER A 260 4.22 5.10 2.88
C SER A 260 3.02 5.90 3.33
N PHE A 261 1.83 5.53 2.84
CA PHE A 261 0.57 6.19 3.18
C PHE A 261 -0.46 5.20 3.71
N THR A 262 -1.36 5.69 4.56
CA THR A 262 -2.64 5.04 4.87
C THR A 262 -3.75 5.88 4.32
N LEU A 263 -4.70 5.23 3.67
CA LEU A 263 -5.96 5.79 3.18
C LEU A 263 -7.06 5.41 4.17
N TYR A 264 -7.82 6.39 4.64
CA TYR A 264 -8.89 6.24 5.62
C TYR A 264 -10.23 6.53 4.97
N PHE A 265 -11.13 5.56 5.01
CA PHE A 265 -12.51 5.73 4.54
C PHE A 265 -13.39 6.02 5.75
N ARG A 266 -14.03 7.19 5.76
CA ARG A 266 -14.81 7.71 6.88
C ARG A 266 -16.01 8.51 6.38
N GLU A 267 -17.07 8.54 7.16
CA GLU A 267 -18.30 9.31 6.85
C GLU A 267 -18.02 10.79 6.56
N GLU A 268 -17.06 11.39 7.27
CA GLU A 268 -16.65 12.79 7.05
C GLU A 268 -16.08 13.06 5.65
N TYR A 269 -15.64 12.01 4.93
CA TYR A 269 -15.21 12.08 3.53
C TYR A 269 -16.31 11.58 2.56
N GLY A 270 -17.53 11.31 3.07
CA GLY A 270 -18.68 10.85 2.30
C GLY A 270 -18.81 9.33 2.20
N ASN A 271 -17.83 8.53 2.66
CA ASN A 271 -17.86 7.08 2.53
C ASN A 271 -17.24 6.40 3.75
N LYS A 272 -18.05 5.68 4.53
CA LYS A 272 -17.62 4.97 5.73
C LYS A 272 -16.65 3.80 5.44
N LEU A 273 -16.80 3.19 4.28
CA LEU A 273 -16.03 2.02 3.82
C LEU A 273 -15.69 2.16 2.34
N LEU A 274 -14.57 1.60 1.93
CA LEU A 274 -14.28 1.36 0.53
C LEU A 274 -14.86 -0.01 0.14
N GLN A 275 -15.75 -0.01 -0.85
CA GLN A 275 -16.30 -1.22 -1.49
C GLN A 275 -15.70 -1.33 -2.89
N PHE A 276 -14.59 -2.04 -3.01
CA PHE A 276 -13.89 -2.23 -4.28
C PHE A 276 -13.01 -3.49 -4.22
N PRO A 277 -12.92 -4.31 -5.28
CA PRO A 277 -12.15 -5.55 -5.29
C PRO A 277 -10.63 -5.26 -5.44
N LEU A 278 -10.03 -4.63 -4.43
CA LEU A 278 -8.60 -4.26 -4.44
C LEU A 278 -7.68 -5.47 -4.63
N PHE A 279 -8.05 -6.62 -4.09
CA PHE A 279 -7.27 -7.87 -4.14
C PHE A 279 -8.04 -8.99 -4.86
N ASP A 280 -8.81 -8.60 -5.90
CA ASP A 280 -9.65 -9.50 -6.71
C ASP A 280 -10.71 -10.25 -5.88
N LYS A 281 -11.09 -9.68 -4.73
CA LYS A 281 -12.10 -10.17 -3.79
C LYS A 281 -13.04 -9.03 -3.41
N ASN A 282 -14.34 -9.31 -3.40
CA ASN A 282 -15.34 -8.35 -2.93
C ASN A 282 -15.26 -8.22 -1.41
N ARG A 283 -14.55 -7.22 -0.94
CA ARG A 283 -14.38 -6.89 0.48
C ARG A 283 -14.61 -5.41 0.73
N GLU A 284 -14.85 -5.10 1.98
CA GLU A 284 -14.99 -3.74 2.48
C GLU A 284 -13.78 -3.37 3.34
N TYR A 285 -13.28 -2.15 3.16
CA TYR A 285 -12.07 -1.69 3.85
C TYR A 285 -12.36 -0.39 4.60
N LYS A 286 -12.06 -0.34 5.91
CA LYS A 286 -11.96 0.91 6.70
C LYS A 286 -10.70 1.69 6.33
N THR A 287 -9.64 0.95 6.05
CA THR A 287 -8.31 1.50 5.71
C THR A 287 -7.54 0.56 4.79
N VAL A 288 -6.71 1.13 3.94
CA VAL A 288 -5.69 0.40 3.18
C VAL A 288 -4.37 1.16 3.21
N SER A 289 -3.25 0.50 2.94
CA SER A 289 -1.97 1.19 2.87
C SER A 289 -1.27 1.05 1.53
N LEU A 290 -0.62 2.12 1.14
CA LEU A 290 0.40 2.15 0.09
C LEU A 290 1.76 2.12 0.80
N ARG A 291 2.43 0.96 0.79
CA ARG A 291 3.70 0.74 1.48
C ARG A 291 4.86 0.91 0.51
N ASN A 292 5.84 1.74 0.88
CA ASN A 292 7.04 2.00 0.08
C ASN A 292 8.06 0.85 0.05
N GLY A 293 7.91 -0.15 0.93
CA GLY A 293 8.82 -1.26 1.12
C GLY A 293 9.51 -1.28 2.49
N GLY A 294 9.36 -0.25 3.33
CA GLY A 294 10.03 -0.18 4.62
C GLY A 294 11.55 -0.18 4.48
N ASN A 295 12.25 -1.08 5.17
CA ASN A 295 13.70 -1.28 5.03
C ASN A 295 14.12 -1.68 3.61
N ASP A 296 13.20 -2.22 2.83
CA ASP A 296 13.38 -2.70 1.45
C ASP A 296 13.09 -1.62 0.38
N THR A 297 12.87 -0.35 0.79
CA THR A 297 12.46 0.74 -0.10
C THR A 297 13.36 0.92 -1.33
N ASP A 298 14.69 0.86 -1.15
CA ASP A 298 15.68 1.09 -2.20
C ASP A 298 16.19 -0.22 -2.82
N TYR A 299 15.64 -1.37 -2.40
CA TYR A 299 16.07 -2.70 -2.79
C TYR A 299 15.03 -3.41 -3.66
N LEU A 300 14.28 -4.36 -3.12
CA LEU A 300 13.29 -5.14 -3.86
C LEU A 300 11.92 -4.46 -3.91
N LYS A 301 11.56 -3.71 -2.87
CA LYS A 301 10.23 -3.11 -2.58
C LYS A 301 9.13 -4.14 -2.26
N PHE A 302 9.35 -5.40 -2.52
CA PHE A 302 8.38 -6.48 -2.34
C PHE A 302 8.80 -7.54 -1.31
N LYS A 303 9.93 -7.37 -0.63
CA LYS A 303 10.48 -8.42 0.23
C LYS A 303 9.52 -8.87 1.33
N ASP A 304 8.86 -7.94 2.00
CA ASP A 304 7.83 -8.25 3.00
C ASP A 304 6.73 -9.14 2.42
N THR A 305 6.11 -8.72 1.31
CA THR A 305 5.03 -9.48 0.65
C THR A 305 5.51 -10.81 0.09
N PHE A 306 6.72 -10.88 -0.44
CA PHE A 306 7.35 -12.09 -0.94
C PHE A 306 7.58 -13.13 0.17
N ILE A 307 8.11 -12.71 1.31
CA ILE A 307 8.34 -13.58 2.46
C ILE A 307 7.02 -14.10 3.01
N GLN A 308 6.02 -13.24 3.16
CA GLN A 308 4.69 -13.62 3.63
C GLN A 308 3.97 -14.58 2.66
N ASP A 309 4.08 -14.34 1.35
CA ASP A 309 3.47 -15.19 0.31
C ASP A 309 4.10 -16.60 0.29
N LEU A 310 5.40 -16.71 0.49
CA LEU A 310 6.08 -18.01 0.70
C LEU A 310 5.56 -18.73 1.94
N GLY A 311 5.25 -18.00 3.01
CA GLY A 311 4.74 -18.55 4.27
C GLY A 311 3.28 -19.00 4.25
N LYS A 312 2.51 -18.65 3.22
CA LYS A 312 1.09 -19.06 3.11
C LYS A 312 0.93 -20.56 3.26
N GLY A 313 -0.10 -20.97 4.02
CA GLY A 313 -0.37 -22.36 4.39
C GLY A 313 0.11 -22.74 5.80
N GLY A 314 0.88 -21.87 6.48
CA GLY A 314 1.07 -21.93 7.92
C GLY A 314 -0.18 -21.48 8.68
N LYS A 315 -0.36 -21.96 9.91
CA LYS A 315 -1.53 -21.61 10.74
C LYS A 315 -1.33 -20.26 11.45
N PHE A 316 -1.05 -19.24 10.68
CA PHE A 316 -0.98 -17.84 11.09
C PHE A 316 -1.65 -16.97 10.03
N THR A 317 -2.00 -15.75 10.40
CA THR A 317 -2.65 -14.82 9.49
C THR A 317 -1.61 -14.04 8.69
N VAL A 318 -1.83 -13.95 7.38
CA VAL A 318 -1.19 -13.01 6.46
C VAL A 318 -2.26 -12.22 5.72
N PHE A 319 -1.95 -10.97 5.36
CA PHE A 319 -2.90 -10.10 4.65
C PHE A 319 -2.61 -10.06 3.16
N ASP A 320 -3.64 -9.76 2.38
CA ASP A 320 -3.49 -9.61 0.94
C ASP A 320 -2.71 -8.33 0.60
N SER A 321 -1.93 -8.43 -0.46
CA SER A 321 -1.13 -7.33 -1.01
C SER A 321 -0.97 -7.48 -2.52
N ARG A 322 -0.77 -6.36 -3.21
CA ARG A 322 -0.47 -6.36 -4.64
C ARG A 322 0.36 -5.13 -5.04
N PRO A 323 1.08 -5.18 -6.18
CA PRO A 323 1.78 -4.02 -6.70
C PRO A 323 0.78 -2.95 -7.15
N ALA A 324 1.11 -1.70 -6.88
CA ALA A 324 0.39 -0.52 -7.33
C ALA A 324 1.37 0.59 -7.72
N ILE A 325 0.94 1.45 -8.63
CA ILE A 325 1.66 2.68 -8.99
C ILE A 325 0.90 3.86 -8.41
N LEU A 326 1.62 4.72 -7.71
CA LEU A 326 1.05 5.94 -7.14
C LEU A 326 1.37 7.14 -8.04
N PHE A 327 0.34 7.93 -8.32
CA PHE A 327 0.44 9.33 -8.75
C PHE A 327 -0.07 10.23 -7.63
N LEU A 328 0.67 11.28 -7.31
CA LEU A 328 0.32 12.25 -6.30
C LEU A 328 0.19 13.63 -6.95
N ASN A 329 -1.03 14.19 -6.94
CA ASN A 329 -1.37 15.40 -7.68
C ASN A 329 -0.96 15.35 -9.17
N GLY A 330 -1.19 14.20 -9.82
CA GLY A 330 -0.82 13.97 -11.21
C GLY A 330 0.64 13.57 -11.43
N GLU A 331 1.54 13.77 -10.47
CA GLU A 331 2.94 13.42 -10.60
C GLU A 331 3.20 11.94 -10.30
N TYR A 332 4.06 11.33 -11.10
CA TYR A 332 4.52 9.95 -10.82
C TYR A 332 5.25 9.87 -9.48
N TRP A 333 4.73 9.04 -8.58
CA TRP A 333 5.29 8.86 -7.23
C TRP A 333 5.91 7.47 -7.02
N GLY A 334 5.84 6.62 -8.04
CA GLY A 334 6.54 5.33 -8.08
C GLY A 334 5.72 4.11 -7.66
N PRO A 335 6.37 2.93 -7.63
CA PRO A 335 5.76 1.68 -7.23
C PRO A 335 5.61 1.57 -5.71
N TYR A 336 4.50 0.97 -5.32
CA TYR A 336 4.10 0.67 -3.94
C TYR A 336 3.57 -0.75 -3.83
N SER A 337 3.66 -1.32 -2.64
CA SER A 337 2.80 -2.43 -2.27
C SER A 337 1.50 -1.88 -1.68
N LEU A 338 0.38 -2.13 -2.34
CA LEU A 338 -0.95 -1.88 -1.77
C LEU A 338 -1.26 -3.05 -0.84
N ASN A 339 -1.51 -2.76 0.44
CA ASN A 339 -1.68 -3.78 1.47
C ASN A 339 -3.00 -3.60 2.22
N GLU A 340 -3.67 -4.72 2.46
CA GLU A 340 -4.71 -4.81 3.47
C GLU A 340 -4.12 -4.55 4.87
N LEU A 341 -4.90 -3.92 5.74
CA LEU A 341 -4.45 -3.56 7.09
C LEU A 341 -5.24 -4.31 8.15
N ILE A 342 -4.59 -4.53 9.28
CA ILE A 342 -5.22 -5.06 10.50
C ILE A 342 -6.32 -4.08 10.94
N SER A 343 -7.54 -4.58 11.03
CA SER A 343 -8.71 -3.89 11.60
C SER A 343 -9.75 -4.90 12.06
N ASP A 344 -10.69 -4.49 12.88
CA ASP A 344 -11.86 -5.26 13.24
C ASP A 344 -12.62 -5.75 12.00
N LYS A 345 -12.84 -4.85 11.02
CA LYS A 345 -13.50 -5.15 9.74
C LYS A 345 -12.75 -6.19 8.93
N THR A 346 -11.43 -6.08 8.85
CA THR A 346 -10.59 -7.05 8.13
C THR A 346 -10.68 -8.43 8.79
N MET A 347 -10.60 -8.49 10.12
CA MET A 347 -10.69 -9.74 10.87
C MET A 347 -12.09 -10.37 10.74
N HIS A 348 -13.16 -9.54 10.79
CA HIS A 348 -14.52 -9.99 10.49
C HIS A 348 -14.60 -10.61 9.09
N THR A 349 -14.08 -9.92 8.08
CA THR A 349 -14.14 -10.39 6.69
C THR A 349 -13.38 -11.70 6.46
N LEU A 350 -12.24 -11.89 7.14
CA LEU A 350 -11.39 -13.07 6.99
C LEU A 350 -11.92 -14.28 7.76
N PHE A 351 -12.50 -14.06 8.93
CA PHE A 351 -12.77 -15.14 9.90
C PHE A 351 -14.24 -15.25 10.34
N GLY A 352 -15.11 -14.34 9.90
CA GLY A 352 -16.54 -14.33 10.30
C GLY A 352 -16.79 -13.92 11.75
N VAL A 353 -15.77 -13.42 12.45
CA VAL A 353 -15.89 -12.97 13.86
C VAL A 353 -16.58 -11.62 13.90
N ASP A 354 -17.52 -11.39 14.84
CA ASP A 354 -18.12 -10.08 15.06
C ASP A 354 -17.03 -9.01 15.33
N GLU A 355 -17.12 -7.87 14.63
CA GLU A 355 -16.16 -6.77 14.73
C GLU A 355 -15.94 -6.31 16.19
N ASN A 356 -17.02 -6.33 17.01
CA ASN A 356 -16.95 -5.94 18.41
C ASN A 356 -16.18 -6.94 19.29
N ASN A 357 -16.03 -8.18 18.83
CA ASN A 357 -15.35 -9.26 19.56
C ASN A 357 -13.88 -9.42 19.17
N VAL A 358 -13.42 -8.69 18.15
CA VAL A 358 -12.02 -8.74 17.72
C VAL A 358 -11.10 -8.06 18.73
N VAL A 359 -10.06 -8.77 19.15
CA VAL A 359 -8.96 -8.25 19.96
C VAL A 359 -7.65 -8.48 19.22
N VAL A 360 -6.88 -7.42 18.97
CA VAL A 360 -5.54 -7.50 18.40
C VAL A 360 -4.56 -6.80 19.32
N ILE A 361 -3.52 -7.52 19.70
CA ILE A 361 -2.36 -6.98 20.40
C ILE A 361 -1.21 -6.85 19.43
N LYS A 362 -0.69 -5.66 19.32
CA LYS A 362 0.52 -5.35 18.54
C LYS A 362 1.56 -4.71 19.42
N GLU A 363 2.77 -5.28 19.46
CA GLU A 363 3.90 -4.71 20.21
C GLU A 363 3.53 -4.45 21.67
N ALA A 364 2.88 -5.44 22.32
CA ALA A 364 2.38 -5.40 23.70
C ALA A 364 1.37 -4.25 23.98
N LYS A 365 0.63 -3.79 22.98
CA LYS A 365 -0.42 -2.77 23.11
C LYS A 365 -1.69 -3.21 22.39
N VAL A 366 -2.83 -2.77 22.86
CA VAL A 366 -4.11 -3.00 22.17
C VAL A 366 -4.13 -2.15 20.89
N GLU A 367 -4.14 -2.80 19.74
CA GLU A 367 -4.28 -2.18 18.43
C GLU A 367 -5.76 -2.14 18.00
N VAL A 368 -6.49 -3.23 18.23
CA VAL A 368 -7.93 -3.36 17.98
C VAL A 368 -8.57 -3.95 19.23
N GLY A 369 -9.70 -3.41 19.64
CA GLY A 369 -10.42 -3.84 20.84
C GLY A 369 -10.60 -2.74 21.86
N LYS A 370 -10.89 -3.12 23.10
CA LYS A 370 -11.06 -2.22 24.26
C LYS A 370 -9.74 -2.11 25.01
N LYS A 371 -9.51 -0.99 25.68
CA LYS A 371 -8.28 -0.76 26.47
C LYS A 371 -8.05 -1.88 27.51
N GLU A 372 -9.13 -2.41 28.08
CA GLU A 372 -9.12 -3.45 29.10
C GLU A 372 -8.66 -4.82 28.56
N ASP A 373 -8.69 -5.03 27.24
CA ASP A 373 -8.25 -6.29 26.62
C ASP A 373 -6.76 -6.57 26.79
N ILE A 374 -5.99 -5.59 27.24
CA ILE A 374 -4.59 -5.79 27.63
C ILE A 374 -4.46 -6.87 28.72
N LYS A 375 -5.47 -7.02 29.59
CA LYS A 375 -5.48 -8.04 30.64
C LYS A 375 -5.47 -9.47 30.07
N LEU A 376 -6.15 -9.70 28.94
CA LEU A 376 -6.12 -10.98 28.25
C LEU A 376 -4.72 -11.33 27.72
N TYR A 377 -3.95 -10.30 27.33
CA TYR A 377 -2.56 -10.48 26.95
C TYR A 377 -1.65 -10.72 28.15
N GLU A 378 -1.88 -10.02 29.26
CA GLU A 378 -1.16 -10.22 30.52
C GLU A 378 -1.39 -11.65 31.06
N GLU A 379 -2.61 -12.19 30.96
CA GLU A 379 -2.90 -13.58 31.29
C GLU A 379 -2.09 -14.57 30.45
N LEU A 380 -1.92 -14.30 29.14
CA LEU A 380 -1.03 -15.08 28.30
C LEU A 380 0.43 -14.95 28.77
N GLN A 381 0.91 -13.72 29.06
CA GLN A 381 2.28 -13.50 29.49
C GLN A 381 2.60 -14.18 30.83
N ALA A 382 1.60 -14.35 31.69
CA ALA A 382 1.77 -15.04 32.99
C ALA A 382 2.19 -16.52 32.86
N PHE A 383 2.06 -17.14 31.67
CA PHE A 383 2.59 -18.48 31.41
C PHE A 383 4.12 -18.53 31.26
N ALA A 384 4.77 -17.39 31.11
CA ALA A 384 6.23 -17.31 31.03
C ALA A 384 6.95 -17.90 32.27
N ASP A 385 6.32 -17.73 33.46
CA ASP A 385 6.88 -18.14 34.76
C ASP A 385 6.29 -19.49 35.23
N LYS A 386 5.47 -20.16 34.40
CA LYS A 386 4.86 -21.44 34.75
C LYS A 386 5.63 -22.62 34.15
N ASP A 387 5.64 -23.73 34.86
CA ASP A 387 6.17 -24.99 34.34
C ASP A 387 5.18 -25.62 33.35
N LEU A 388 5.40 -25.39 32.05
CA LEU A 388 4.61 -25.97 30.98
C LEU A 388 4.97 -27.45 30.67
N THR A 389 5.97 -28.04 31.35
CA THR A 389 6.22 -29.49 31.28
C THR A 389 5.20 -30.29 32.08
N ASN A 390 4.54 -29.64 33.05
CA ASN A 390 3.43 -30.20 33.80
C ASN A 390 2.18 -30.29 32.88
N PRO A 391 1.56 -31.50 32.74
CA PRO A 391 0.43 -31.71 31.83
C PRO A 391 -0.81 -30.83 32.11
N GLU A 392 -1.13 -30.62 33.39
CA GLU A 392 -2.29 -29.79 33.77
C GLU A 392 -2.06 -28.31 33.42
N THR A 393 -0.83 -27.81 33.64
CA THR A 393 -0.44 -26.44 33.30
C THR A 393 -0.42 -26.25 31.78
N TYR A 394 0.11 -27.24 31.05
CA TYR A 394 0.13 -27.22 29.60
C TYR A 394 -1.27 -27.25 28.98
N LYS A 395 -2.18 -28.06 29.54
CA LYS A 395 -3.59 -28.06 29.12
C LYS A 395 -4.22 -26.67 29.26
N LYS A 396 -4.03 -25.99 30.42
CA LYS A 396 -4.49 -24.61 30.61
C LYS A 396 -3.88 -23.64 29.62
N PHE A 397 -2.62 -23.83 29.24
CA PHE A 397 -1.97 -23.04 28.20
C PHE A 397 -2.62 -23.26 26.83
N CYS A 398 -2.96 -24.51 26.46
CA CYS A 398 -3.66 -24.85 25.23
C CYS A 398 -5.11 -24.30 25.16
N ASP A 399 -5.74 -24.05 26.31
CA ASP A 399 -7.04 -23.38 26.37
C ASP A 399 -6.96 -21.87 26.05
N VAL A 400 -5.77 -21.27 26.26
CA VAL A 400 -5.53 -19.83 26.02
C VAL A 400 -4.88 -19.56 24.67
N VAL A 401 -4.05 -20.49 24.17
CA VAL A 401 -3.26 -20.33 22.94
C VAL A 401 -3.60 -21.42 21.93
N ASP A 402 -3.79 -21.05 20.68
CA ASP A 402 -3.72 -22.00 19.58
C ASP A 402 -2.23 -22.38 19.38
N VAL A 403 -1.83 -23.46 20.02
CA VAL A 403 -0.42 -23.90 20.05
C VAL A 403 0.12 -24.24 18.67
N ARG A 404 -0.74 -24.65 17.73
CA ARG A 404 -0.33 -24.88 16.35
C ARG A 404 -0.04 -23.55 15.64
N SER A 405 -0.89 -22.54 15.84
CA SER A 405 -0.65 -21.19 15.33
C SER A 405 0.65 -20.62 15.87
N MET A 406 0.92 -20.81 17.17
CA MET A 406 2.15 -20.40 17.79
C MET A 406 3.37 -21.12 17.21
N ALA A 407 3.32 -22.44 17.07
CA ALA A 407 4.40 -23.23 16.53
C ALA A 407 4.74 -22.82 15.09
N ASP A 408 3.75 -22.71 14.21
CA ASP A 408 3.94 -22.32 12.82
C ASP A 408 4.50 -20.88 12.68
N TYR A 409 4.00 -19.95 13.50
CA TYR A 409 4.45 -18.55 13.50
C TYR A 409 5.92 -18.42 13.95
N PHE A 410 6.28 -19.03 15.08
CA PHE A 410 7.65 -18.99 15.57
C PHE A 410 8.60 -19.72 14.62
N ALA A 411 8.17 -20.86 14.07
CA ALA A 411 8.94 -21.59 13.07
C ALA A 411 9.25 -20.74 11.83
N MET A 412 8.24 -20.01 11.33
CA MET A 412 8.39 -19.12 10.19
C MET A 412 9.38 -17.99 10.52
N ARG A 413 9.17 -17.24 11.61
CA ARG A 413 10.01 -16.09 12.01
C ARG A 413 11.49 -16.51 12.22
N ILE A 414 11.71 -17.64 12.88
CA ILE A 414 13.04 -18.20 13.12
C ILE A 414 13.67 -18.64 11.80
N TYR A 415 12.91 -19.32 10.93
CA TYR A 415 13.44 -19.85 9.68
C TYR A 415 13.87 -18.74 8.72
N ILE A 416 13.08 -17.68 8.57
CA ILE A 416 13.44 -16.54 7.69
C ILE A 416 14.59 -15.69 8.24
N GLY A 417 15.01 -15.92 9.49
CA GLY A 417 16.06 -15.11 10.11
C GLY A 417 15.67 -13.66 10.31
N ASP A 418 14.52 -13.45 10.95
CA ASP A 418 13.99 -12.11 11.21
C ASP A 418 14.81 -11.40 12.29
N GLY A 419 15.53 -10.36 11.88
CA GLY A 419 16.44 -9.60 12.73
C GLY A 419 15.78 -8.43 13.48
N ASP A 420 14.52 -8.14 13.21
CA ASP A 420 13.78 -6.99 13.77
C ASP A 420 12.49 -7.45 14.46
N TRP A 421 12.55 -8.58 15.15
CA TRP A 421 11.40 -9.21 15.79
C TRP A 421 11.63 -9.45 17.29
N THR A 422 10.84 -8.78 18.11
CA THR A 422 10.82 -8.90 19.58
C THR A 422 9.39 -8.74 20.09
N PRO A 423 9.07 -9.07 21.35
CA PRO A 423 7.72 -8.90 21.91
C PRO A 423 7.14 -7.48 21.78
N ILE A 424 7.99 -6.47 21.75
CA ILE A 424 7.62 -5.05 21.65
C ILE A 424 7.89 -4.47 20.26
N HIS A 425 8.24 -5.31 19.29
CA HIS A 425 8.51 -4.91 17.91
C HIS A 425 8.13 -6.00 16.92
N ASN A 426 7.29 -5.68 15.96
CA ASN A 426 6.82 -6.57 14.87
C ASN A 426 6.13 -7.87 15.35
N HIS A 427 5.68 -7.92 16.62
CA HIS A 427 4.95 -9.05 17.19
C HIS A 427 3.46 -8.73 17.30
N VAL A 428 2.63 -9.54 16.62
CA VAL A 428 1.19 -9.33 16.53
C VAL A 428 0.45 -10.63 16.76
N LEU A 429 -0.55 -10.57 17.62
CA LEU A 429 -1.44 -11.69 17.88
C LEU A 429 -2.88 -11.18 18.04
N TRP A 430 -3.84 -12.09 17.84
CA TRP A 430 -5.23 -11.76 17.89
C TRP A 430 -6.09 -12.90 18.44
N ARG A 431 -7.26 -12.57 18.93
CA ARG A 431 -8.30 -13.52 19.33
C ARG A 431 -9.69 -12.91 19.20
N SER A 432 -10.73 -13.77 19.23
CA SER A 432 -12.09 -13.33 19.55
C SER A 432 -12.32 -13.33 21.05
N ARG A 433 -13.12 -12.40 21.57
CA ARG A 433 -13.72 -12.51 22.91
C ARG A 433 -14.77 -13.60 22.95
N ASP A 434 -15.44 -13.84 21.83
CA ASP A 434 -16.39 -14.94 21.69
C ASP A 434 -15.64 -16.27 21.57
N THR A 435 -15.88 -17.15 22.52
CA THR A 435 -15.26 -18.49 22.58
C THR A 435 -15.79 -19.46 21.54
N SER A 436 -16.89 -19.14 20.87
CA SER A 436 -17.41 -19.97 19.74
C SER A 436 -16.41 -20.00 18.58
N TYR A 437 -15.63 -18.93 18.39
CA TYR A 437 -14.55 -18.91 17.41
C TYR A 437 -13.23 -19.39 18.06
N ASN A 438 -12.71 -20.52 17.60
CA ASN A 438 -11.42 -21.10 18.00
C ASN A 438 -11.22 -21.22 19.55
N GLY A 439 -12.31 -21.34 20.33
CA GLY A 439 -12.25 -21.34 21.79
C GLY A 439 -11.78 -20.02 22.42
N GLY A 440 -11.82 -18.92 21.67
CA GLY A 440 -11.26 -17.63 22.13
C GLY A 440 -9.73 -17.63 22.30
N ARG A 441 -9.02 -18.57 21.68
CA ARG A 441 -7.56 -18.74 21.81
C ARG A 441 -6.79 -17.74 20.99
N TRP A 442 -5.62 -17.32 21.49
CA TRP A 442 -4.68 -16.47 20.79
C TRP A 442 -4.12 -17.15 19.55
N GLN A 443 -4.15 -16.44 18.43
CA GLN A 443 -3.55 -16.78 17.14
C GLN A 443 -2.57 -15.67 16.72
N PHE A 444 -1.67 -15.96 15.80
CA PHE A 444 -0.59 -15.05 15.43
C PHE A 444 -0.78 -14.46 14.05
N ILE A 445 -0.32 -13.22 13.88
CA ILE A 445 -0.35 -12.49 12.61
C ILE A 445 1.09 -12.20 12.19
N VAL A 446 1.43 -12.53 10.95
CA VAL A 446 2.71 -12.15 10.36
C VAL A 446 2.63 -10.71 9.88
N HIS A 447 3.62 -9.91 10.25
CA HIS A 447 3.69 -8.49 9.94
C HIS A 447 5.14 -8.03 9.89
N ASP A 448 5.50 -7.24 8.88
CA ASP A 448 6.78 -6.54 8.77
C ASP A 448 7.99 -7.50 8.78
N THR A 449 8.22 -8.20 7.66
CA THR A 449 9.21 -9.29 7.54
C THR A 449 10.39 -8.94 6.63
N GLU A 450 10.48 -7.73 6.11
CA GLU A 450 11.52 -7.38 5.14
C GLU A 450 12.95 -7.35 5.73
N TYR A 451 13.09 -7.10 7.05
CA TYR A 451 14.39 -7.14 7.71
C TYR A 451 14.79 -8.58 8.10
N SER A 452 14.80 -9.46 7.11
CA SER A 452 15.08 -10.88 7.24
C SER A 452 15.88 -11.41 6.05
N ALA A 453 16.17 -12.68 6.02
CA ALA A 453 16.70 -13.41 4.87
C ALA A 453 17.81 -12.67 4.11
N GLY A 454 18.93 -12.38 4.81
CA GLY A 454 20.12 -11.76 4.23
C GLY A 454 20.02 -10.26 3.96
N HIS A 455 18.98 -9.57 4.47
CA HIS A 455 18.81 -8.13 4.24
C HIS A 455 20.00 -7.33 4.77
N TYR A 456 20.48 -6.36 3.99
CA TYR A 456 21.68 -5.56 4.24
C TYR A 456 22.97 -6.38 4.41
N SER A 457 22.98 -7.68 4.17
CA SER A 457 24.13 -8.60 4.44
C SER A 457 24.65 -8.49 5.89
N GLN A 458 23.74 -8.22 6.84
CA GLN A 458 24.08 -8.03 8.24
C GLN A 458 24.07 -9.35 9.02
N LYS A 459 24.81 -9.39 10.13
CA LYS A 459 24.85 -10.55 11.02
C LYS A 459 23.45 -10.96 11.50
N LEU A 460 22.60 -9.99 11.87
CA LEU A 460 21.23 -10.25 12.36
C LEU A 460 20.32 -10.95 11.36
N THR A 461 20.61 -10.87 10.08
CA THR A 461 19.82 -11.51 9.00
C THR A 461 20.60 -12.59 8.27
N SER A 462 21.79 -12.97 8.78
CA SER A 462 22.65 -14.02 8.21
C SER A 462 22.02 -15.41 8.38
N PRO A 463 22.21 -16.33 7.42
CA PRO A 463 21.75 -17.71 7.57
C PRO A 463 22.43 -18.45 8.73
N GLU A 464 23.64 -18.02 9.14
CA GLU A 464 24.42 -18.62 10.24
C GLU A 464 23.94 -18.19 11.64
N THR A 465 23.13 -17.14 11.74
CA THR A 465 22.65 -16.62 13.04
C THR A 465 21.64 -17.58 13.67
N ASP A 466 21.85 -17.89 14.95
CA ASP A 466 20.95 -18.72 15.75
C ASP A 466 19.71 -17.94 16.20
N HIS A 467 18.74 -17.80 15.28
CA HIS A 467 17.46 -17.13 15.60
C HIS A 467 16.57 -17.98 16.51
N PHE A 468 16.83 -19.28 16.66
CA PHE A 468 16.11 -20.11 17.61
C PHE A 468 16.51 -19.73 19.05
N GLN A 469 17.82 -19.62 19.31
CA GLN A 469 18.28 -19.15 20.61
C GLN A 469 17.86 -17.70 20.89
N MET A 470 17.86 -16.82 19.89
CA MET A 470 17.34 -15.47 20.02
C MET A 470 15.86 -15.45 20.40
N ALA A 471 15.04 -16.32 19.79
CA ALA A 471 13.61 -16.43 20.15
C ALA A 471 13.43 -16.91 21.60
N ILE A 472 14.20 -17.90 22.05
CA ILE A 472 14.19 -18.38 23.45
C ILE A 472 14.56 -17.24 24.42
N GLN A 473 15.52 -16.39 24.05
CA GLN A 473 15.95 -15.26 24.91
C GLN A 473 14.93 -14.13 24.94
N ASN A 474 14.30 -13.83 23.80
CA ASN A 474 13.44 -12.64 23.67
C ASN A 474 11.96 -12.91 24.03
N PHE A 475 11.48 -14.16 23.91
CA PHE A 475 10.07 -14.49 24.10
C PHE A 475 9.87 -15.46 25.27
N PRO A 476 9.63 -14.95 26.50
CA PRO A 476 9.55 -15.78 27.70
C PRO A 476 8.46 -16.87 27.63
N VAL A 477 7.29 -16.58 27.03
CA VAL A 477 6.22 -17.58 26.84
C VAL A 477 6.67 -18.68 25.86
N PHE A 478 7.37 -18.34 24.77
CA PHE A 478 7.93 -19.32 23.87
C PHE A 478 9.02 -20.18 24.56
N LYS A 479 9.86 -19.54 25.38
CA LYS A 479 10.87 -20.23 26.19
C LYS A 479 10.25 -21.26 27.15
N ALA A 480 9.11 -20.94 27.76
CA ALA A 480 8.39 -21.89 28.61
C ALA A 480 7.76 -23.01 27.78
N ALA A 481 7.08 -22.68 26.68
CA ALA A 481 6.38 -23.63 25.82
C ALA A 481 7.32 -24.65 25.15
N ILE A 482 8.48 -24.21 24.66
CA ILE A 482 9.39 -25.08 23.89
C ILE A 482 10.01 -26.21 24.73
N ARG A 483 9.94 -26.15 26.05
CA ARG A 483 10.36 -27.20 26.97
C ARG A 483 9.33 -28.33 27.08
N ASN A 484 8.07 -28.07 26.74
CA ASN A 484 7.04 -29.10 26.69
C ASN A 484 7.25 -30.00 25.45
N LYS A 485 7.24 -31.31 25.65
CA LYS A 485 7.55 -32.29 24.58
C LYS A 485 6.53 -32.24 23.44
N GLU A 486 5.25 -32.03 23.73
CA GLU A 486 4.20 -31.94 22.71
C GLU A 486 4.36 -30.66 21.86
N PHE A 487 4.57 -29.52 22.52
CA PHE A 487 4.80 -28.26 21.81
C PHE A 487 6.10 -28.31 20.98
N TYR A 488 7.18 -28.87 21.55
CA TYR A 488 8.43 -29.06 20.83
C TYR A 488 8.24 -29.91 19.55
N ALA A 489 7.48 -31.01 19.64
CA ALA A 489 7.17 -31.85 18.48
C ALA A 489 6.43 -31.08 17.38
N LEU A 490 5.41 -30.28 17.77
CA LEU A 490 4.67 -29.40 16.84
C LEU A 490 5.62 -28.36 16.21
N PHE A 491 6.46 -27.73 16.99
CA PHE A 491 7.42 -26.72 16.52
C PHE A 491 8.47 -27.33 15.58
N LEU A 492 9.01 -28.51 15.92
CA LEU A 492 9.98 -29.21 15.08
C LEU A 492 9.38 -29.62 13.72
N GLU A 493 8.14 -30.09 13.72
CA GLU A 493 7.39 -30.34 12.48
C GLU A 493 7.24 -29.05 11.66
N ALA A 494 6.79 -27.97 12.31
CA ALA A 494 6.55 -26.68 11.66
C ALA A 494 7.81 -26.09 11.03
N ILE A 495 8.96 -26.10 11.74
CA ILE A 495 10.20 -25.53 11.20
C ILE A 495 10.81 -26.39 10.09
N LYS A 496 10.67 -27.71 10.16
CA LYS A 496 11.07 -28.61 9.06
C LYS A 496 10.20 -28.35 7.83
N LYS A 497 8.87 -28.25 8.00
CA LYS A 497 7.92 -27.93 6.93
C LYS A 497 8.22 -26.55 6.32
N ALA A 498 8.50 -25.55 7.15
CA ALA A 498 8.91 -24.22 6.68
C ALA A 498 10.09 -24.34 5.69
N GLY A 499 11.11 -25.12 6.02
CA GLY A 499 12.30 -25.26 5.19
C GLY A 499 12.15 -26.20 3.99
N SER A 500 11.45 -27.33 4.16
CA SER A 500 11.31 -28.33 3.09
C SER A 500 10.19 -28.04 2.09
N GLU A 501 9.21 -27.21 2.47
CA GLU A 501 8.06 -26.87 1.63
C GLU A 501 7.96 -25.37 1.35
N ASN A 502 7.65 -24.55 2.39
CA ASN A 502 7.32 -23.13 2.24
C ASN A 502 8.49 -22.33 1.66
N TYR A 503 9.66 -22.45 2.25
CA TYR A 503 10.89 -21.74 1.89
C TYR A 503 11.94 -22.67 1.26
N ARG A 504 11.51 -23.80 0.67
CA ARG A 504 12.41 -24.66 -0.13
C ARG A 504 13.08 -23.83 -1.21
N TYR A 505 14.40 -23.99 -1.35
CA TYR A 505 15.20 -23.12 -2.21
C TYR A 505 14.66 -22.99 -3.64
N SER A 506 14.26 -24.11 -4.28
CA SER A 506 13.68 -24.07 -5.63
C SER A 506 12.38 -23.24 -5.71
N ARG A 507 11.52 -23.35 -4.69
CA ARG A 507 10.29 -22.54 -4.63
C ARG A 507 10.59 -21.07 -4.39
N VAL A 508 11.61 -20.77 -3.58
CA VAL A 508 12.09 -19.39 -3.36
C VAL A 508 12.61 -18.79 -4.67
N GLN A 509 13.40 -19.55 -5.44
CA GLN A 509 13.90 -19.10 -6.75
C GLN A 509 12.77 -18.83 -7.74
N GLU A 510 11.81 -19.73 -7.87
CA GLU A 510 10.66 -19.59 -8.75
C GLU A 510 9.81 -18.34 -8.37
N LYS A 511 9.50 -18.20 -7.09
CA LYS A 511 8.76 -17.03 -6.59
C LYS A 511 9.54 -15.74 -6.77
N MET A 512 10.83 -15.70 -6.50
CA MET A 512 11.69 -14.53 -6.71
C MET A 512 11.66 -14.10 -8.18
N HIS A 513 11.77 -15.05 -9.11
CA HIS A 513 11.67 -14.76 -10.53
C HIS A 513 10.28 -14.19 -10.91
N SER A 514 9.20 -14.77 -10.37
CA SER A 514 7.84 -14.27 -10.60
C SER A 514 7.64 -12.84 -10.09
N TYR A 515 8.14 -12.54 -8.90
CA TYR A 515 8.08 -11.19 -8.33
C TYR A 515 8.96 -10.21 -9.12
N ASP A 516 10.15 -10.63 -9.51
CA ASP A 516 11.05 -9.79 -10.32
C ASP A 516 10.46 -9.47 -11.70
N LYS A 517 9.77 -10.44 -12.32
CA LYS A 517 9.04 -10.21 -13.59
C LYS A 517 7.98 -9.12 -13.46
N THR A 518 7.32 -9.02 -12.30
CA THR A 518 6.29 -8.00 -12.06
C THR A 518 6.90 -6.66 -11.65
N TRP A 519 7.84 -6.66 -10.71
CA TRP A 519 8.37 -5.44 -10.10
C TRP A 519 9.57 -4.85 -10.87
N GLY A 520 10.37 -5.69 -11.53
CA GLY A 520 11.55 -5.25 -12.29
C GLY A 520 11.25 -4.14 -13.30
N PRO A 521 10.22 -4.29 -14.15
CA PRO A 521 9.84 -3.26 -15.14
C PRO A 521 9.41 -1.91 -14.52
N LEU A 522 9.00 -1.89 -13.25
CA LEU A 522 8.55 -0.68 -12.55
C LEU A 522 9.72 0.14 -11.98
N MET A 523 10.89 -0.48 -11.81
CA MET A 523 12.00 0.13 -11.09
C MET A 523 12.76 1.22 -11.84
N PRO A 524 12.92 1.19 -13.18
CA PRO A 524 13.65 2.25 -13.89
C PRO A 524 13.07 3.65 -13.67
N ASP A 525 11.76 3.81 -13.71
CA ASP A 525 11.11 5.10 -13.45
C ASP A 525 11.22 5.52 -11.98
N PHE A 526 11.20 4.55 -11.05
CA PHE A 526 11.46 4.82 -9.65
C PHE A 526 12.89 5.34 -9.43
N TYR A 527 13.88 4.71 -10.03
CA TYR A 527 15.28 5.15 -9.94
C TYR A 527 15.47 6.56 -10.52
N LYS A 528 14.82 6.86 -11.65
CA LYS A 528 14.82 8.20 -12.22
C LYS A 528 14.23 9.24 -11.27
N ARG A 529 13.07 8.94 -10.64
CA ARG A 529 12.37 9.87 -9.75
C ARG A 529 13.14 10.12 -8.45
N PHE A 530 13.69 9.06 -7.84
CA PHE A 530 14.25 9.10 -6.49
C PHE A 530 15.79 8.99 -6.44
N GLY A 531 16.49 9.00 -7.59
CA GLY A 531 17.96 9.02 -7.66
C GLY A 531 18.62 7.70 -7.21
N GLU A 532 17.91 6.58 -7.21
CA GLU A 532 18.41 5.28 -6.78
C GLU A 532 19.02 4.47 -7.95
N SER A 533 19.60 3.30 -7.66
CA SER A 533 20.23 2.45 -8.66
C SER A 533 19.83 0.98 -8.56
N SER A 534 19.93 0.27 -9.70
CA SER A 534 19.62 -1.17 -9.77
C SER A 534 20.61 -2.07 -9.02
N ARG A 535 21.78 -1.56 -8.62
CA ARG A 535 22.81 -2.33 -7.93
C ARG A 535 22.32 -2.91 -6.61
N LYS A 536 21.72 -2.07 -5.75
CA LYS A 536 21.17 -2.50 -4.46
C LYS A 536 20.13 -3.62 -4.62
N ARG A 537 19.30 -3.54 -5.67
CA ARG A 537 18.31 -4.56 -5.99
C ARG A 537 18.94 -5.91 -6.27
N LYS A 538 19.94 -5.96 -7.16
CA LYS A 538 20.64 -7.19 -7.52
C LYS A 538 21.33 -7.83 -6.31
N GLU A 539 22.07 -7.04 -5.55
CA GLU A 539 22.74 -7.48 -4.32
C GLU A 539 21.76 -8.07 -3.30
N CYS A 540 20.58 -7.45 -3.12
CA CYS A 540 19.56 -7.94 -2.20
C CYS A 540 18.91 -9.25 -2.69
N MET A 541 18.67 -9.40 -3.99
CA MET A 541 18.17 -10.65 -4.57
C MET A 541 19.17 -11.80 -4.32
N GLU A 542 20.44 -11.58 -4.64
CA GLU A 542 21.52 -12.55 -4.45
C GLU A 542 21.67 -12.95 -2.97
N ALA A 543 21.67 -11.97 -2.06
CA ALA A 543 21.74 -12.21 -0.61
C ALA A 543 20.53 -13.03 -0.11
N THR A 544 19.33 -12.72 -0.58
CA THR A 544 18.11 -13.45 -0.21
C THR A 544 18.15 -14.90 -0.70
N LEU A 545 18.55 -15.13 -1.94
CA LEU A 545 18.69 -16.48 -2.51
C LEU A 545 19.79 -17.27 -1.78
N HIS A 546 20.92 -16.63 -1.49
CA HIS A 546 22.01 -17.25 -0.73
C HIS A 546 21.56 -17.69 0.67
N PHE A 547 20.80 -16.84 1.36
CA PHE A 547 20.23 -17.15 2.67
C PHE A 547 19.43 -18.45 2.63
N PHE A 548 18.43 -18.55 1.76
CA PHE A 548 17.55 -19.72 1.70
C PHE A 548 18.27 -20.99 1.17
N LYS A 549 19.31 -20.83 0.36
CA LYS A 549 20.14 -21.96 -0.07
C LYS A 549 20.86 -22.66 1.08
N LYS A 550 21.24 -21.90 2.12
CA LYS A 550 22.00 -22.43 3.26
C LYS A 550 21.15 -22.70 4.51
N ARG A 551 20.03 -22.01 4.66
CA ARG A 551 19.34 -21.90 5.95
C ARG A 551 18.88 -23.22 6.55
N TYR A 552 18.39 -24.16 5.72
CA TYR A 552 17.88 -25.45 6.19
C TYR A 552 18.96 -26.24 6.94
N ASP A 553 20.14 -26.36 6.34
CA ASP A 553 21.25 -27.15 6.86
C ASP A 553 21.89 -26.57 8.13
N ILE A 554 21.59 -25.30 8.42
CA ILE A 554 22.08 -24.58 9.58
C ILE A 554 21.08 -24.62 10.74
N ILE A 555 19.83 -24.19 10.51
CA ILE A 555 18.88 -23.99 11.60
C ILE A 555 18.25 -25.29 12.11
N ILE A 556 17.99 -26.27 11.21
CA ILE A 556 17.35 -27.53 11.61
C ILE A 556 18.22 -28.34 12.58
N PRO A 557 19.54 -28.55 12.35
CA PRO A 557 20.40 -29.22 13.33
C PRO A 557 20.44 -28.54 14.71
N ILE A 558 20.36 -27.20 14.76
CA ILE A 558 20.30 -26.44 16.02
C ILE A 558 19.05 -26.82 16.82
N VAL A 559 17.88 -26.77 16.17
CA VAL A 559 16.60 -27.11 16.79
C VAL A 559 16.56 -28.59 17.22
N VAL A 560 17.02 -29.51 16.36
CA VAL A 560 17.07 -30.96 16.68
C VAL A 560 17.97 -31.24 17.89
N ARG A 561 19.09 -30.55 18.00
CA ARG A 561 20.03 -30.72 19.12
C ARG A 561 19.42 -30.30 20.44
N PHE A 562 18.64 -29.19 20.46
CA PHE A 562 17.93 -28.72 21.63
C PHE A 562 16.96 -29.78 22.20
N GLY A 563 16.24 -30.52 21.38
CA GLY A 563 15.30 -31.54 21.85
C GLY A 563 15.96 -32.84 22.36
N ARG A 564 17.29 -32.96 22.24
CA ARG A 564 18.06 -34.08 22.77
C ARG A 564 18.75 -33.73 24.11
N SER A 565 18.83 -32.44 24.44
CA SER A 565 19.34 -31.93 25.72
C SER A 565 18.22 -31.83 26.75
#